data_39da7462aa6a93871698ed315dba8148
#
_entry.id   39da7462aa6a93871698ed315dba8148
#
_cell.length_a   1.000
_cell.length_b   1.000
_cell.length_c   1.000
_cell.angle_alpha   90.00
_cell.angle_beta   90.00
_cell.angle_gamma   90.00
#
_symmetry.space_group_name_H-M   'P 1'
#
loop_
_entity.id
_entity.type
_entity.pdbx_description
1 polymer ?
#
loop_
_entity_poly.entity_id
_entity_poly.type
_entity_poly.pdbx_seq_one_letter_code
_entity_poly.pdbx_strand_id
1 'polypeptide(L)'
;MPMLILLLSLSLIAFIGMAISFGSVSIPQSTVWQIIAHKLSLLDAQPYWSRGKENIVWAVRLPRSLLAAMVGASLAIVGAALQSVTRNPLADPHLLGVSSGAALGAIVALLHTGMILGVMTVPLFAFMGALLGIFMVLSVANFSASYSASRLILSGVAVAFVLTAMGNLLIFLGDHRAAHTAIFWMLGGLGLAQWQQLWFPLTALILGSAYLIYQARYLNAMMLGDESAASLGIPVTRFRLTVIIVCALLTGAAVAFSGVIGFVGLMVPHIIRLLVGGDYRKLLPLSALLGAIFLVLADTAARSIIPPEDIPIGALTGLVGGIAFVILMRHKRHTDFS
;
A
#
# COMPACT_ATOMS: atom_id res chain seq x y z
N MET A 1 -10.48 -8.13 21.39
CA MET A 1 -10.59 -7.50 20.07
C MET A 1 -10.73 -5.96 20.14
N PRO A 2 -11.79 -5.36 20.77
CA PRO A 2 -11.94 -3.91 20.79
C PRO A 2 -10.75 -3.18 21.45
N MET A 3 -10.21 -3.72 22.53
CA MET A 3 -9.05 -3.15 23.21
C MET A 3 -7.81 -3.07 22.30
N LEU A 4 -7.52 -4.10 21.49
CA LEU A 4 -6.37 -4.11 20.59
C LEU A 4 -6.56 -3.11 19.43
N ILE A 5 -7.79 -3.00 18.90
CA ILE A 5 -8.11 -1.98 17.88
C ILE A 5 -7.92 -0.59 18.47
N LEU A 6 -8.45 -0.34 19.68
CA LEU A 6 -8.29 0.95 20.35
C LEU A 6 -6.80 1.29 20.56
N LEU A 7 -6.03 0.33 21.08
CA LEU A 7 -4.59 0.50 21.31
C LEU A 7 -3.83 0.82 20.03
N LEU A 8 -4.06 0.08 18.93
CA LEU A 8 -3.42 0.35 17.65
C LEU A 8 -3.89 1.68 17.06
N SER A 9 -5.16 2.06 17.21
CA SER A 9 -5.66 3.36 16.74
C SER A 9 -5.01 4.53 17.49
N LEU A 10 -4.91 4.44 18.81
CA LEU A 10 -4.22 5.44 19.62
C LEU A 10 -2.71 5.50 19.29
N SER A 11 -2.09 4.33 19.09
CA SER A 11 -0.69 4.26 18.65
C SER A 11 -0.50 4.90 17.27
N LEU A 12 -1.42 4.69 16.33
CA LEU A 12 -1.35 5.32 15.00
C LEU A 12 -1.39 6.85 15.10
N ILE A 13 -2.29 7.41 15.91
CA ILE A 13 -2.37 8.86 16.15
C ILE A 13 -1.07 9.38 16.77
N ALA A 14 -0.54 8.67 17.76
CA ALA A 14 0.73 9.04 18.40
C ALA A 14 1.91 9.00 17.42
N PHE A 15 2.00 7.95 16.57
CA PHE A 15 3.06 7.82 15.57
C PHE A 15 2.93 8.86 14.44
N ILE A 16 1.71 9.22 14.03
CA ILE A 16 1.50 10.34 13.09
C ILE A 16 2.00 11.64 13.72
N GLY A 17 1.64 11.94 14.97
CA GLY A 17 2.14 13.12 15.69
C GLY A 17 3.67 13.12 15.77
N MET A 18 4.27 11.98 16.08
CA MET A 18 5.72 11.81 16.12
C MET A 18 6.35 12.02 14.72
N ALA A 19 5.77 11.41 13.69
CA ALA A 19 6.22 11.56 12.32
C ALA A 19 6.22 13.02 11.84
N ILE A 20 5.25 13.83 12.26
CA ILE A 20 5.19 15.25 11.94
C ILE A 20 6.26 16.05 12.71
N SER A 21 6.60 15.64 13.94
CA SER A 21 7.64 16.29 14.75
C SER A 21 9.05 16.06 14.22
N PHE A 22 9.35 14.86 13.73
CA PHE A 22 10.68 14.47 13.24
C PHE A 22 10.89 14.79 11.74
N GLY A 23 12.13 15.09 11.38
CA GLY A 23 12.59 15.36 10.01
C GLY A 23 13.77 16.34 10.04
N SER A 24 14.15 16.90 8.87
CA SER A 24 15.26 17.87 8.74
C SER A 24 15.18 19.06 9.68
N VAL A 25 13.96 19.45 10.09
CA VAL A 25 13.72 20.46 11.14
C VAL A 25 12.90 19.80 12.24
N SER A 26 13.41 19.75 13.47
CA SER A 26 12.67 19.26 14.63
C SER A 26 11.64 20.29 15.08
N ILE A 27 10.39 19.87 15.25
CA ILE A 27 9.29 20.70 15.72
C ILE A 27 8.70 20.03 16.98
N PRO A 28 8.61 20.76 18.14
CA PRO A 28 8.06 20.18 19.35
C PRO A 28 6.63 19.66 19.15
N GLN A 29 6.32 18.53 19.77
CA GLN A 29 5.00 17.89 19.67
C GLN A 29 3.85 18.81 20.09
N SER A 30 4.06 19.61 21.14
CA SER A 30 3.07 20.61 21.57
C SER A 30 2.73 21.61 20.45
N THR A 31 3.77 22.10 19.75
CA THR A 31 3.59 23.01 18.62
C THR A 31 2.87 22.33 17.44
N VAL A 32 3.19 21.05 17.16
CA VAL A 32 2.51 20.29 16.11
C VAL A 32 1.01 20.20 16.36
N TRP A 33 0.61 19.77 17.54
CA TRP A 33 -0.81 19.64 17.89
C TRP A 33 -1.55 20.97 17.94
N GLN A 34 -0.87 22.04 18.39
CA GLN A 34 -1.46 23.39 18.39
C GLN A 34 -1.66 23.93 16.98
N ILE A 35 -0.71 23.71 16.06
CA ILE A 35 -0.87 24.06 14.63
C ILE A 35 -2.07 23.32 14.03
N ILE A 36 -2.17 22.01 14.29
CA ILE A 36 -3.29 21.20 13.78
C ILE A 36 -4.62 21.69 14.35
N ALA A 37 -4.69 21.92 15.67
CA ALA A 37 -5.89 22.41 16.33
C ALA A 37 -6.31 23.81 15.84
N HIS A 38 -5.34 24.70 15.65
CA HIS A 38 -5.58 26.05 15.10
C HIS A 38 -6.12 25.97 13.64
N LYS A 39 -5.52 25.14 12.78
CA LYS A 39 -5.98 24.96 11.39
C LYS A 39 -7.36 24.32 11.29
N LEU A 40 -7.75 23.52 12.26
CA LEU A 40 -9.10 22.93 12.35
C LEU A 40 -10.10 23.85 13.09
N SER A 41 -9.71 25.07 13.41
CA SER A 41 -10.54 26.03 14.18
C SER A 41 -11.02 25.49 15.53
N LEU A 42 -10.25 24.57 16.15
CA LEU A 42 -10.53 24.02 17.47
C LEU A 42 -9.92 24.84 18.59
N LEU A 43 -9.00 25.75 18.27
CA LEU A 43 -8.28 26.60 19.22
C LEU A 43 -8.14 28.02 18.67
N ASP A 44 -8.73 28.99 19.36
CA ASP A 44 -8.58 30.43 19.09
C ASP A 44 -7.35 31.01 19.80
N ALA A 45 -6.18 30.36 19.63
CA ALA A 45 -4.92 30.84 20.20
C ALA A 45 -4.16 31.67 19.16
N GLN A 46 -3.58 32.79 19.59
CA GLN A 46 -2.65 33.53 18.73
C GLN A 46 -1.42 32.67 18.42
N PRO A 47 -1.05 32.49 17.13
CA PRO A 47 0.09 31.66 16.76
C PRO A 47 1.40 32.26 17.30
N TYR A 48 2.10 31.52 18.17
CA TYR A 48 3.46 31.88 18.63
C TYR A 48 4.56 31.25 17.75
N TRP A 49 4.16 30.39 16.78
CA TRP A 49 5.05 29.72 15.84
C TRP A 49 5.21 30.53 14.55
N SER A 50 6.32 30.30 13.84
CA SER A 50 6.56 30.93 12.54
C SER A 50 5.70 30.31 11.43
N ARG A 51 5.38 31.12 10.41
CA ARG A 51 4.68 30.63 9.19
C ARG A 51 5.41 29.48 8.51
N GLY A 52 6.74 29.44 8.58
CA GLY A 52 7.54 28.34 8.07
C GLY A 52 7.26 27.02 8.77
N LYS A 53 7.19 27.01 10.12
CA LYS A 53 6.82 25.82 10.89
C LYS A 53 5.41 25.36 10.59
N GLU A 54 4.47 26.29 10.45
CA GLU A 54 3.09 26.01 10.09
C GLU A 54 2.99 25.32 8.71
N ASN A 55 3.68 25.84 7.70
CA ASN A 55 3.71 25.22 6.37
C ASN A 55 4.34 23.84 6.39
N ILE A 56 5.44 23.63 7.11
CA ILE A 56 6.08 22.31 7.26
C ILE A 56 5.10 21.30 7.86
N VAL A 57 4.41 21.67 8.95
CA VAL A 57 3.46 20.77 9.61
C VAL A 57 2.24 20.52 8.74
N TRP A 58 1.56 21.58 8.30
CA TRP A 58 0.25 21.48 7.67
C TRP A 58 0.30 21.10 6.19
N ALA A 59 1.20 21.72 5.41
CA ALA A 59 1.21 21.55 3.96
C ALA A 59 2.13 20.41 3.49
N VAL A 60 3.12 20.00 4.30
CA VAL A 60 4.10 18.99 3.89
C VAL A 60 3.96 17.70 4.70
N ARG A 61 4.16 17.77 6.03
CA ARG A 61 4.32 16.56 6.84
C ARG A 61 3.00 15.85 7.15
N LEU A 62 1.94 16.60 7.44
CA LEU A 62 0.65 15.99 7.77
C LEU A 62 0.03 15.25 6.57
N PRO A 63 -0.08 15.84 5.34
CA PRO A 63 -0.56 15.10 4.18
C PRO A 63 0.28 13.85 3.87
N ARG A 64 1.61 13.96 3.99
CA ARG A 64 2.54 12.86 3.77
C ARG A 64 2.33 11.71 4.77
N SER A 65 2.19 12.03 6.06
CA SER A 65 1.95 11.02 7.10
C SER A 65 0.57 10.36 6.95
N LEU A 66 -0.46 11.12 6.55
CA LEU A 66 -1.78 10.58 6.26
C LEU A 66 -1.75 9.67 5.03
N LEU A 67 -1.06 10.07 3.96
CA LEU A 67 -0.89 9.22 2.79
C LEU A 67 -0.14 7.92 3.15
N ALA A 68 0.93 8.01 3.96
CA ALA A 68 1.63 6.83 4.48
C ALA A 68 0.67 5.86 5.19
N ALA A 69 -0.17 6.38 6.09
CA ALA A 69 -1.14 5.56 6.81
C ALA A 69 -2.15 4.89 5.85
N MET A 70 -2.68 5.64 4.88
CA MET A 70 -3.64 5.11 3.89
C MET A 70 -3.02 4.03 3.01
N VAL A 71 -1.82 4.25 2.49
CA VAL A 71 -1.10 3.30 1.63
C VAL A 71 -0.74 2.04 2.42
N GLY A 72 -0.19 2.19 3.63
CA GLY A 72 0.17 1.06 4.49
C GLY A 72 -1.04 0.21 4.86
N ALA A 73 -2.17 0.84 5.23
CA ALA A 73 -3.44 0.15 5.49
C ALA A 73 -3.94 -0.60 4.26
N SER A 74 -3.93 0.06 3.09
CA SER A 74 -4.39 -0.52 1.83
C SER A 74 -3.58 -1.75 1.44
N LEU A 75 -2.25 -1.65 1.44
CA LEU A 75 -1.39 -2.77 1.07
C LEU A 75 -1.50 -3.94 2.04
N ALA A 76 -1.61 -3.68 3.34
CA ALA A 76 -1.73 -4.74 4.34
C ALA A 76 -3.08 -5.48 4.26
N ILE A 77 -4.20 -4.77 4.11
CA ILE A 77 -5.52 -5.42 4.00
C ILE A 77 -5.66 -6.19 2.70
N VAL A 78 -5.12 -5.66 1.60
CA VAL A 78 -5.07 -6.33 0.30
C VAL A 78 -4.24 -7.60 0.38
N GLY A 79 -3.03 -7.52 0.96
CA GLY A 79 -2.18 -8.69 1.16
C GLY A 79 -2.91 -9.79 1.92
N ALA A 80 -3.57 -9.47 3.03
CA ALA A 80 -4.37 -10.42 3.80
C ALA A 80 -5.47 -11.07 2.94
N ALA A 81 -6.24 -10.29 2.18
CA ALA A 81 -7.32 -10.80 1.35
C ALA A 81 -6.81 -11.70 0.21
N LEU A 82 -5.73 -11.31 -0.47
CA LEU A 82 -5.11 -12.11 -1.54
C LEU A 82 -4.57 -13.44 -1.01
N GLN A 83 -3.93 -13.45 0.16
CA GLN A 83 -3.47 -14.68 0.81
C GLN A 83 -4.61 -15.68 1.06
N SER A 84 -5.83 -15.18 1.37
CA SER A 84 -7.01 -16.03 1.51
C SER A 84 -7.43 -16.65 0.18
N VAL A 85 -7.76 -15.82 -0.81
CA VAL A 85 -8.37 -16.31 -2.05
C VAL A 85 -7.40 -17.10 -2.94
N THR A 86 -6.09 -16.94 -2.72
CA THR A 86 -5.06 -17.73 -3.40
C THR A 86 -4.58 -18.92 -2.58
N ARG A 87 -4.94 -18.99 -1.30
CA ARG A 87 -4.41 -19.96 -0.32
C ARG A 87 -2.90 -20.02 -0.31
N ASN A 88 -2.29 -18.88 -0.55
CA ASN A 88 -0.84 -18.73 -0.58
C ASN A 88 -0.41 -17.63 0.40
N PRO A 89 0.30 -17.95 1.47
CA PRO A 89 0.77 -16.95 2.44
C PRO A 89 1.78 -15.96 1.85
N LEU A 90 2.32 -16.25 0.67
CA LEU A 90 3.26 -15.41 -0.08
C LEU A 90 2.57 -14.54 -1.13
N ALA A 91 1.24 -14.56 -1.21
CA ALA A 91 0.52 -13.71 -2.15
C ALA A 91 0.67 -12.24 -1.75
N ASP A 92 1.09 -11.46 -2.72
CA ASP A 92 1.34 -10.02 -2.60
C ASP A 92 0.65 -9.28 -3.75
N PRO A 93 0.17 -8.05 -3.54
CA PRO A 93 -0.45 -7.25 -4.59
C PRO A 93 0.41 -7.10 -5.85
N HIS A 94 1.73 -7.11 -5.71
CA HIS A 94 2.66 -6.97 -6.83
C HIS A 94 2.61 -8.15 -7.82
N LEU A 95 2.23 -9.34 -7.35
CA LEU A 95 2.12 -10.54 -8.20
C LEU A 95 0.94 -10.52 -9.19
N LEU A 96 0.05 -9.53 -9.08
CA LEU A 96 -1.12 -9.40 -9.96
C LEU A 96 -0.90 -8.43 -11.13
N GLY A 97 0.34 -8.04 -11.43
CA GLY A 97 0.64 -7.11 -12.52
C GLY A 97 0.20 -5.66 -12.27
N VAL A 98 -0.46 -5.38 -11.14
CA VAL A 98 -0.98 -4.04 -10.80
C VAL A 98 0.13 -3.02 -10.67
N SER A 99 1.20 -3.36 -9.96
CA SER A 99 2.32 -2.44 -9.71
C SER A 99 3.18 -2.20 -10.94
N SER A 100 3.43 -3.23 -11.76
CA SER A 100 4.14 -3.07 -13.03
C SER A 100 3.32 -2.27 -14.04
N GLY A 101 2.00 -2.46 -14.06
CA GLY A 101 1.09 -1.61 -14.82
C GLY A 101 1.11 -0.16 -14.36
N ALA A 102 1.05 0.08 -13.04
CA ALA A 102 1.15 1.43 -12.47
C ALA A 102 2.49 2.09 -12.85
N ALA A 103 3.60 1.35 -12.75
CA ALA A 103 4.91 1.83 -13.14
C ALA A 103 4.96 2.23 -14.63
N LEU A 104 4.43 1.38 -15.52
CA LEU A 104 4.34 1.71 -16.94
C LEU A 104 3.52 2.99 -17.18
N GLY A 105 2.35 3.12 -16.54
CA GLY A 105 1.52 4.32 -16.63
C GLY A 105 2.25 5.59 -16.15
N ALA A 106 2.94 5.51 -15.01
CA ALA A 106 3.74 6.62 -14.50
C ALA A 106 4.90 7.00 -15.43
N ILE A 107 5.59 6.01 -16.00
CA ILE A 107 6.66 6.22 -16.99
C ILE A 107 6.11 6.96 -18.21
N VAL A 108 4.97 6.53 -18.75
CA VAL A 108 4.30 7.21 -19.87
C VAL A 108 3.98 8.67 -19.51
N ALA A 109 3.45 8.92 -18.31
CA ALA A 109 3.15 10.27 -17.86
C ALA A 109 4.41 11.14 -17.76
N LEU A 110 5.46 10.63 -17.11
CA LEU A 110 6.67 11.40 -16.82
C LEU A 110 7.54 11.68 -18.04
N LEU A 111 7.63 10.70 -18.98
CA LEU A 111 8.52 10.82 -20.13
C LEU A 111 7.86 11.34 -21.41
N HIS A 112 6.55 11.09 -21.56
CA HIS A 112 5.92 11.27 -22.88
C HIS A 112 4.73 12.25 -22.89
N THR A 113 3.97 12.38 -21.80
CA THR A 113 2.78 13.26 -21.80
C THR A 113 3.00 14.61 -21.12
N GLY A 114 3.98 14.71 -20.21
CA GLY A 114 4.13 15.86 -19.34
C GLY A 114 2.96 16.00 -18.36
N MET A 115 2.85 17.14 -17.68
CA MET A 115 1.88 17.40 -16.61
C MET A 115 0.54 17.94 -17.13
N ILE A 116 -0.08 17.29 -18.10
CA ILE A 116 -1.32 17.75 -18.79
C ILE A 116 -2.53 17.95 -17.87
N LEU A 117 -2.60 17.21 -16.76
CA LEU A 117 -3.63 17.32 -15.71
C LEU A 117 -3.04 17.85 -14.39
N GLY A 118 -1.93 18.60 -14.48
CA GLY A 118 -1.20 19.08 -13.31
C GLY A 118 -0.73 17.94 -12.41
N VAL A 119 -0.82 18.14 -11.11
CA VAL A 119 -0.35 17.17 -10.08
C VAL A 119 -1.04 15.81 -10.12
N MET A 120 -2.17 15.70 -10.81
CA MET A 120 -2.93 14.43 -10.94
C MET A 120 -2.52 13.63 -12.17
N THR A 121 -1.66 14.15 -13.05
CA THR A 121 -1.26 13.43 -14.28
C THR A 121 -0.62 12.07 -13.95
N VAL A 122 0.43 12.06 -13.16
CA VAL A 122 1.15 10.82 -12.81
C VAL A 122 0.25 9.84 -12.05
N PRO A 123 -0.48 10.25 -10.98
CA PRO A 123 -1.41 9.36 -10.30
C PRO A 123 -2.47 8.74 -11.21
N LEU A 124 -3.07 9.51 -12.09
CA LEU A 124 -4.12 9.00 -12.97
C LEU A 124 -3.57 8.01 -14.00
N PHE A 125 -2.44 8.32 -14.63
CA PHE A 125 -1.79 7.40 -15.57
C PHE A 125 -1.31 6.13 -14.89
N ALA A 126 -0.74 6.24 -13.67
CA ALA A 126 -0.35 5.08 -12.89
C ALA A 126 -1.57 4.22 -12.51
N PHE A 127 -2.67 4.83 -12.08
CA PHE A 127 -3.91 4.10 -11.78
C PHE A 127 -4.48 3.41 -13.03
N MET A 128 -4.55 4.09 -14.16
CA MET A 128 -4.99 3.49 -15.43
C MET A 128 -4.07 2.35 -15.88
N GLY A 129 -2.75 2.51 -15.71
CA GLY A 129 -1.78 1.45 -15.94
C GLY A 129 -1.99 0.24 -15.02
N ALA A 130 -2.31 0.47 -13.75
CA ALA A 130 -2.68 -0.59 -12.80
C ALA A 130 -3.91 -1.36 -13.24
N LEU A 131 -4.95 -0.66 -13.73
CA LEU A 131 -6.16 -1.28 -14.29
C LEU A 131 -5.86 -2.08 -15.56
N LEU A 132 -5.00 -1.55 -16.44
CA LEU A 132 -4.53 -2.28 -17.61
C LEU A 132 -3.80 -3.57 -17.22
N GLY A 133 -2.92 -3.49 -16.21
CA GLY A 133 -2.19 -4.64 -15.70
C GLY A 133 -3.12 -5.77 -15.24
N ILE A 134 -4.08 -5.46 -14.35
CA ILE A 134 -5.03 -6.49 -13.89
C ILE A 134 -5.95 -6.98 -15.01
N PHE A 135 -6.37 -6.12 -15.93
CA PHE A 135 -7.16 -6.53 -17.10
C PHE A 135 -6.40 -7.54 -17.96
N MET A 136 -5.11 -7.29 -18.23
CA MET A 136 -4.26 -8.23 -18.96
C MET A 136 -4.11 -9.57 -18.22
N VAL A 137 -3.90 -9.54 -16.90
CA VAL A 137 -3.80 -10.75 -16.09
C VAL A 137 -5.07 -11.58 -16.14
N LEU A 138 -6.24 -10.95 -15.97
CA LEU A 138 -7.53 -11.64 -16.05
C LEU A 138 -7.81 -12.17 -17.46
N SER A 139 -7.41 -11.45 -18.50
CA SER A 139 -7.55 -11.89 -19.89
C SER A 139 -6.69 -13.12 -20.17
N VAL A 140 -5.42 -13.11 -19.76
CA VAL A 140 -4.51 -14.26 -19.92
C VAL A 140 -5.01 -15.47 -19.12
N ALA A 141 -5.47 -15.27 -17.88
CA ALA A 141 -6.04 -16.35 -17.08
C ALA A 141 -7.30 -16.98 -17.70
N ASN A 142 -8.14 -16.17 -18.35
CA ASN A 142 -9.38 -16.62 -18.99
C ASN A 142 -9.16 -17.51 -20.22
N PHE A 143 -8.06 -17.34 -20.98
CA PHE A 143 -7.74 -18.20 -22.14
C PHE A 143 -7.70 -19.69 -21.79
N SER A 144 -7.58 -20.05 -20.54
CA SER A 144 -7.50 -21.43 -20.07
C SER A 144 -8.79 -21.93 -19.40
N ALA A 145 -9.90 -21.22 -19.53
CA ALA A 145 -11.23 -21.55 -18.96
C ALA A 145 -11.23 -21.82 -17.43
N SER A 146 -10.23 -21.35 -16.68
CA SER A 146 -10.15 -21.60 -15.24
C SER A 146 -9.41 -20.45 -14.53
N TYR A 147 -10.09 -19.80 -13.59
CA TYR A 147 -9.50 -18.81 -12.67
C TYR A 147 -8.94 -19.47 -11.40
N SER A 148 -8.13 -20.52 -11.55
CA SER A 148 -7.44 -21.12 -10.40
C SER A 148 -6.39 -20.16 -9.84
N ALA A 149 -6.11 -20.27 -8.54
CA ALA A 149 -5.14 -19.41 -7.84
C ALA A 149 -3.75 -19.46 -8.52
N SER A 150 -3.28 -20.65 -8.88
CA SER A 150 -1.97 -20.84 -9.51
C SER A 150 -1.89 -20.17 -10.88
N ARG A 151 -2.95 -20.24 -11.69
CA ARG A 151 -2.97 -19.60 -13.01
C ARG A 151 -3.00 -18.08 -12.92
N LEU A 152 -3.76 -17.54 -11.99
CA LEU A 152 -3.79 -16.09 -11.74
C LEU A 152 -2.42 -15.55 -11.35
N ILE A 153 -1.70 -16.26 -10.48
CA ILE A 153 -0.34 -15.89 -10.08
C ILE A 153 0.62 -16.00 -11.28
N LEU A 154 0.58 -17.09 -12.04
CA LEU A 154 1.45 -17.29 -13.20
C LEU A 154 1.19 -16.25 -14.29
N SER A 155 -0.08 -15.96 -14.58
CA SER A 155 -0.48 -14.89 -15.51
C SER A 155 0.00 -13.52 -15.01
N GLY A 156 -0.10 -13.27 -13.70
CA GLY A 156 0.40 -12.05 -13.07
C GLY A 156 1.89 -11.85 -13.26
N VAL A 157 2.68 -12.89 -13.02
CA VAL A 157 4.13 -12.88 -13.24
C VAL A 157 4.46 -12.61 -14.71
N ALA A 158 3.84 -13.34 -15.65
CA ALA A 158 4.09 -13.15 -17.08
C ALA A 158 3.76 -11.72 -17.55
N VAL A 159 2.57 -11.20 -17.17
CA VAL A 159 2.17 -9.82 -17.49
C VAL A 159 3.11 -8.79 -16.83
N ALA A 160 3.52 -9.02 -15.59
CA ALA A 160 4.46 -8.12 -14.91
C ALA A 160 5.80 -8.02 -15.65
N PHE A 161 6.34 -9.14 -16.16
CA PHE A 161 7.56 -9.13 -16.98
C PHE A 161 7.38 -8.33 -18.27
N VAL A 162 6.26 -8.51 -18.98
CA VAL A 162 5.98 -7.77 -20.23
C VAL A 162 5.88 -6.26 -19.94
N LEU A 163 5.06 -5.86 -18.95
CA LEU A 163 4.87 -4.45 -18.61
C LEU A 163 6.16 -3.80 -18.12
N THR A 164 6.97 -4.52 -17.34
CA THR A 164 8.28 -4.04 -16.88
C THR A 164 9.25 -3.88 -18.05
N ALA A 165 9.30 -4.84 -18.98
CA ALA A 165 10.14 -4.75 -20.18
C ALA A 165 9.73 -3.55 -21.06
N MET A 166 8.42 -3.32 -21.24
CA MET A 166 7.92 -2.13 -21.95
C MET A 166 8.32 -0.83 -21.24
N GLY A 167 8.18 -0.78 -19.92
CA GLY A 167 8.60 0.38 -19.13
C GLY A 167 10.09 0.66 -19.27
N ASN A 168 10.94 -0.36 -19.17
CA ASN A 168 12.38 -0.23 -19.34
C ASN A 168 12.76 0.26 -20.75
N LEU A 169 12.06 -0.21 -21.79
CA LEU A 169 12.26 0.26 -23.16
C LEU A 169 11.87 1.74 -23.30
N LEU A 170 10.75 2.17 -22.70
CA LEU A 170 10.36 3.58 -22.71
C LEU A 170 11.34 4.47 -21.96
N ILE A 171 11.90 4.00 -20.84
CA ILE A 171 12.96 4.71 -20.09
C ILE A 171 14.21 4.84 -20.95
N PHE A 172 14.63 3.78 -21.64
CA PHE A 172 15.80 3.79 -22.51
C PHE A 172 15.65 4.76 -23.69
N LEU A 173 14.46 4.86 -24.26
CA LEU A 173 14.15 5.74 -25.41
C LEU A 173 13.81 7.18 -24.98
N GLY A 174 13.62 7.43 -23.69
CA GLY A 174 13.20 8.71 -23.15
C GLY A 174 14.34 9.69 -22.87
N ASP A 175 13.98 10.90 -22.46
CA ASP A 175 14.95 11.91 -21.99
C ASP A 175 15.61 11.45 -20.68
N HIS A 176 16.93 11.64 -20.56
CA HIS A 176 17.72 11.16 -19.43
C HIS A 176 17.33 11.80 -18.09
N ARG A 177 16.89 13.08 -18.08
CA ARG A 177 16.44 13.73 -16.83
C ARG A 177 15.09 13.22 -16.38
N ALA A 178 14.17 13.06 -17.33
CA ALA A 178 12.86 12.48 -17.06
C ALA A 178 12.98 11.02 -16.64
N ALA A 179 13.91 10.25 -17.23
CA ALA A 179 14.20 8.87 -16.85
C ALA A 179 14.62 8.74 -15.38
N HIS A 180 15.47 9.63 -14.88
CA HIS A 180 15.85 9.65 -13.46
C HIS A 180 14.62 9.84 -12.54
N THR A 181 13.73 10.77 -12.89
CA THR A 181 12.49 11.02 -12.14
C THR A 181 11.57 9.78 -12.13
N ALA A 182 11.44 9.10 -13.28
CA ALA A 182 10.66 7.88 -13.39
C ALA A 182 11.22 6.73 -12.55
N ILE A 183 12.54 6.53 -12.58
CA ILE A 183 13.23 5.54 -11.74
C ILE A 183 13.00 5.84 -10.26
N PHE A 184 13.16 7.11 -9.85
CA PHE A 184 12.93 7.50 -8.45
C PHE A 184 11.48 7.27 -8.03
N TRP A 185 10.50 7.57 -8.90
CA TRP A 185 9.10 7.26 -8.64
C TRP A 185 8.85 5.75 -8.48
N MET A 186 9.50 4.92 -9.31
CA MET A 186 9.38 3.45 -9.22
C MET A 186 9.93 2.88 -7.91
N LEU A 187 10.90 3.53 -7.29
CA LEU A 187 11.46 3.11 -6.01
C LEU A 187 10.52 3.39 -4.82
N GLY A 188 9.44 4.11 -5.05
CA GLY A 188 8.43 4.44 -4.05
C GLY A 188 8.82 5.60 -3.13
N GLY A 189 7.90 6.54 -2.97
CA GLY A 189 8.10 7.71 -2.13
C GLY A 189 6.79 8.46 -1.87
N LEU A 190 6.73 9.19 -0.75
CA LEU A 190 5.54 9.94 -0.33
C LEU A 190 5.78 11.46 -0.30
N GLY A 191 6.96 11.90 -0.77
CA GLY A 191 7.39 13.29 -0.69
C GLY A 191 6.54 14.30 -1.49
N LEU A 192 5.77 13.83 -2.46
CA LEU A 192 4.88 14.65 -3.29
C LEU A 192 3.43 14.71 -2.79
N ALA A 193 3.16 14.18 -1.59
CA ALA A 193 1.81 14.16 -1.01
C ALA A 193 1.24 15.57 -0.82
N GLN A 194 0.04 15.80 -1.30
CA GLN A 194 -0.71 17.06 -1.18
C GLN A 194 -2.14 16.80 -0.73
N TRP A 195 -2.73 17.73 0.01
CA TRP A 195 -4.12 17.62 0.50
C TRP A 195 -5.13 17.29 -0.59
N GLN A 196 -4.98 17.91 -1.76
CA GLN A 196 -5.87 17.75 -2.91
C GLN A 196 -5.86 16.34 -3.49
N GLN A 197 -4.85 15.53 -3.17
CA GLN A 197 -4.70 14.17 -3.69
C GLN A 197 -5.21 13.10 -2.72
N LEU A 198 -5.34 13.41 -1.42
CA LEU A 198 -5.65 12.42 -0.38
C LEU A 198 -7.05 11.82 -0.49
N TRP A 199 -8.00 12.53 -1.08
CA TRP A 199 -9.37 12.04 -1.19
C TRP A 199 -9.48 10.74 -1.99
N PHE A 200 -8.63 10.58 -3.02
CA PHE A 200 -8.69 9.42 -3.91
C PHE A 200 -8.23 8.12 -3.19
N PRO A 201 -7.02 8.03 -2.59
CA PRO A 201 -6.63 6.86 -1.82
C PRO A 201 -7.49 6.65 -0.57
N LEU A 202 -8.02 7.73 0.04
CA LEU A 202 -8.93 7.63 1.19
C LEU A 202 -10.25 6.95 0.80
N THR A 203 -10.89 7.39 -0.27
CA THR A 203 -12.16 6.79 -0.74
C THR A 203 -11.96 5.35 -1.16
N ALA A 204 -10.87 5.04 -1.88
CA ALA A 204 -10.53 3.67 -2.23
C ALA A 204 -10.32 2.81 -0.98
N LEU A 205 -9.56 3.30 0.03
CA LEU A 205 -9.33 2.60 1.29
C LEU A 205 -10.66 2.33 2.02
N ILE A 206 -11.52 3.33 2.18
CA ILE A 206 -12.79 3.17 2.89
C ILE A 206 -13.68 2.14 2.18
N LEU A 207 -13.90 2.30 0.88
CA LEU A 207 -14.81 1.41 0.14
C LEU A 207 -14.23 0.00 0.01
N GLY A 208 -12.96 -0.12 -0.33
CA GLY A 208 -12.29 -1.41 -0.48
C GLY A 208 -12.18 -2.17 0.84
N SER A 209 -11.78 -1.50 1.93
CA SER A 209 -11.69 -2.14 3.24
C SER A 209 -13.05 -2.52 3.79
N ALA A 210 -14.08 -1.67 3.63
CA ALA A 210 -15.45 -1.98 4.04
C ALA A 210 -15.95 -3.24 3.34
N TYR A 211 -15.74 -3.35 2.02
CA TYR A 211 -16.10 -4.55 1.26
C TYR A 211 -15.36 -5.79 1.77
N LEU A 212 -14.02 -5.73 1.90
CA LEU A 212 -13.22 -6.88 2.34
C LEU A 212 -13.57 -7.33 3.76
N ILE A 213 -13.79 -6.39 4.68
CA ILE A 213 -14.22 -6.71 6.07
C ILE A 213 -15.63 -7.32 6.08
N TYR A 214 -16.55 -6.80 5.28
CA TYR A 214 -17.89 -7.40 5.12
C TYR A 214 -17.79 -8.84 4.64
N GLN A 215 -16.86 -9.14 3.74
CA GLN A 215 -16.64 -10.47 3.17
C GLN A 215 -15.73 -11.38 4.02
N ALA A 216 -15.32 -10.96 5.21
CA ALA A 216 -14.37 -11.70 6.05
C ALA A 216 -14.80 -13.16 6.35
N ARG A 217 -16.11 -13.44 6.44
CA ARG A 217 -16.62 -14.82 6.64
C ARG A 217 -16.36 -15.70 5.42
N TYR A 218 -16.56 -15.16 4.22
CA TYR A 218 -16.28 -15.89 2.98
C TYR A 218 -14.77 -16.06 2.74
N LEU A 219 -13.96 -15.09 3.15
CA LEU A 219 -12.50 -15.23 3.15
C LEU A 219 -12.04 -16.35 4.10
N ASN A 220 -12.65 -16.49 5.28
CA ASN A 220 -12.39 -17.62 6.16
C ASN A 220 -12.74 -18.96 5.50
N ALA A 221 -13.89 -19.05 4.83
CA ALA A 221 -14.30 -20.27 4.13
C ALA A 221 -13.36 -20.63 2.96
N MET A 222 -12.86 -19.63 2.22
CA MET A 222 -11.87 -19.85 1.14
C MET A 222 -10.59 -20.52 1.62
N MET A 223 -10.19 -20.29 2.87
CA MET A 223 -9.01 -20.95 3.45
C MET A 223 -9.17 -22.46 3.64
N LEU A 224 -10.43 -22.96 3.76
CA LEU A 224 -10.73 -24.39 3.88
C LEU A 224 -10.59 -25.16 2.56
N GLY A 225 -10.45 -24.45 1.44
CA GLY A 225 -10.38 -25.03 0.10
C GLY A 225 -11.60 -24.72 -0.76
N ASP A 226 -11.42 -24.82 -2.06
CA ASP A 226 -12.45 -24.47 -3.05
C ASP A 226 -13.68 -25.37 -2.94
N GLU A 227 -13.49 -26.67 -2.75
CA GLU A 227 -14.57 -27.65 -2.60
C GLU A 227 -15.37 -27.39 -1.32
N SER A 228 -14.67 -27.18 -0.19
CA SER A 228 -15.31 -26.84 1.08
C SER A 228 -16.07 -25.51 1.02
N ALA A 229 -15.51 -24.48 0.38
CA ALA A 229 -16.18 -23.21 0.18
C ALA A 229 -17.43 -23.36 -0.71
N ALA A 230 -17.33 -24.16 -1.79
CA ALA A 230 -18.45 -24.43 -2.67
C ALA A 230 -19.59 -25.21 -1.96
N SER A 231 -19.27 -26.17 -1.12
CA SER A 231 -20.27 -26.90 -0.32
C SER A 231 -21.01 -26.02 0.70
N LEU A 232 -20.39 -24.89 1.10
CA LEU A 232 -21.03 -23.85 1.90
C LEU A 232 -21.86 -22.85 1.06
N GLY A 233 -22.03 -23.11 -0.23
CA GLY A 233 -22.83 -22.28 -1.15
C GLY A 233 -22.10 -21.05 -1.69
N ILE A 234 -20.79 -20.96 -1.54
CA ILE A 234 -20.02 -19.81 -2.04
C ILE A 234 -19.72 -20.02 -3.53
N PRO A 235 -20.04 -19.04 -4.41
CA PRO A 235 -19.66 -19.10 -5.83
C PRO A 235 -18.17 -18.76 -5.98
N VAL A 236 -17.29 -19.73 -5.70
CA VAL A 236 -15.84 -19.59 -5.48
C VAL A 236 -15.17 -18.75 -6.58
N THR A 237 -15.42 -19.06 -7.85
CA THR A 237 -14.80 -18.35 -8.97
C THR A 237 -15.21 -16.87 -9.01
N ARG A 238 -16.50 -16.58 -8.87
CA ARG A 238 -17.01 -15.19 -8.89
C ARG A 238 -16.50 -14.42 -7.68
N PHE A 239 -16.52 -15.04 -6.50
CA PHE A 239 -16.04 -14.44 -5.28
C PHE A 239 -14.54 -14.10 -5.36
N ARG A 240 -13.71 -15.07 -5.82
CA ARG A 240 -12.27 -14.87 -6.03
C ARG A 240 -12.01 -13.70 -6.98
N LEU A 241 -12.67 -13.65 -8.13
CA LEU A 241 -12.52 -12.57 -9.11
C LEU A 241 -12.89 -11.21 -8.50
N THR A 242 -14.01 -11.12 -7.80
CA THR A 242 -14.45 -9.87 -7.17
C THR A 242 -13.44 -9.38 -6.14
N VAL A 243 -12.93 -10.27 -5.27
CA VAL A 243 -11.89 -9.92 -4.30
C VAL A 243 -10.63 -9.44 -5.01
N ILE A 244 -10.17 -10.11 -6.06
CA ILE A 244 -8.99 -9.71 -6.84
C ILE A 244 -9.19 -8.33 -7.46
N ILE A 245 -10.36 -8.05 -8.05
CA ILE A 245 -10.67 -6.73 -8.63
C ILE A 245 -10.64 -5.65 -7.56
N VAL A 246 -11.29 -5.88 -6.41
CA VAL A 246 -11.26 -4.91 -5.29
C VAL A 246 -9.84 -4.69 -4.78
N CYS A 247 -9.06 -5.75 -4.63
CA CYS A 247 -7.65 -5.68 -4.25
C CYS A 247 -6.82 -4.90 -5.28
N ALA A 248 -7.05 -5.11 -6.57
CA ALA A 248 -6.36 -4.39 -7.63
C ALA A 248 -6.70 -2.90 -7.65
N LEU A 249 -7.98 -2.54 -7.46
CA LEU A 249 -8.43 -1.15 -7.35
C LEU A 249 -7.78 -0.45 -6.15
N LEU A 250 -7.78 -1.12 -5.01
CA LEU A 250 -7.21 -0.58 -3.77
C LEU A 250 -5.68 -0.45 -3.85
N THR A 251 -5.00 -1.44 -4.42
CA THR A 251 -3.55 -1.39 -4.67
C THR A 251 -3.21 -0.32 -5.71
N GLY A 252 -3.96 -0.27 -6.81
CA GLY A 252 -3.75 0.72 -7.86
C GLY A 252 -3.90 2.15 -7.33
N ALA A 253 -4.93 2.40 -6.49
CA ALA A 253 -5.11 3.68 -5.83
C ALA A 253 -3.97 4.02 -4.86
N ALA A 254 -3.45 3.05 -4.12
CA ALA A 254 -2.31 3.25 -3.21
C ALA A 254 -1.03 3.56 -4.00
N VAL A 255 -0.66 2.68 -4.95
CA VAL A 255 0.58 2.77 -5.75
C VAL A 255 0.61 4.03 -6.61
N ALA A 256 -0.53 4.48 -7.12
CA ALA A 256 -0.64 5.69 -7.93
C ALA A 256 -0.06 6.94 -7.24
N PHE A 257 -0.13 7.01 -5.92
CA PHE A 257 0.34 8.15 -5.13
C PHE A 257 1.63 7.89 -4.36
N SER A 258 2.03 6.64 -4.22
CA SER A 258 3.21 6.26 -3.43
C SER A 258 4.34 5.65 -4.25
N GLY A 259 4.11 5.35 -5.55
CA GLY A 259 5.01 4.46 -6.27
C GLY A 259 4.97 3.05 -5.71
N VAL A 260 5.93 2.22 -6.10
CA VAL A 260 5.94 0.80 -5.74
C VAL A 260 6.52 0.59 -4.35
N ILE A 261 5.70 0.09 -3.41
CA ILE A 261 6.09 -0.22 -2.03
C ILE A 261 5.77 -1.70 -1.75
N GLY A 262 6.78 -2.52 -1.61
CA GLY A 262 6.65 -3.97 -1.37
C GLY A 262 6.69 -4.38 0.09
N PHE A 263 6.47 -5.68 0.33
CA PHE A 263 6.56 -6.39 1.60
C PHE A 263 5.52 -6.04 2.68
N VAL A 264 4.85 -4.91 2.61
CA VAL A 264 3.80 -4.53 3.59
C VAL A 264 2.67 -5.57 3.59
N GLY A 265 2.19 -5.94 2.39
CA GLY A 265 1.13 -6.93 2.20
C GLY A 265 1.52 -8.36 2.58
N LEU A 266 2.80 -8.68 2.60
CA LEU A 266 3.30 -9.99 3.04
C LEU A 266 3.50 -10.06 4.56
N MET A 267 4.26 -9.11 5.09
CA MET A 267 4.76 -9.15 6.46
C MET A 267 3.67 -8.82 7.48
N VAL A 268 2.90 -7.76 7.25
CA VAL A 268 1.94 -7.26 8.25
C VAL A 268 0.83 -8.28 8.56
N PRO A 269 0.13 -8.88 7.57
CA PRO A 269 -0.86 -9.91 7.86
C PRO A 269 -0.26 -11.15 8.54
N HIS A 270 0.98 -11.48 8.23
CA HIS A 270 1.67 -12.59 8.86
C HIS A 270 1.90 -12.34 10.36
N ILE A 271 2.39 -11.14 10.71
CA ILE A 271 2.56 -10.73 12.12
C ILE A 271 1.23 -10.75 12.86
N ILE A 272 0.16 -10.19 12.27
CA ILE A 272 -1.15 -10.17 12.90
C ILE A 272 -1.69 -11.59 13.08
N ARG A 273 -1.47 -12.48 12.11
CA ARG A 273 -1.89 -13.89 12.22
C ARG A 273 -1.21 -14.61 13.39
N LEU A 274 0.04 -14.31 13.68
CA LEU A 274 0.76 -14.84 14.84
C LEU A 274 0.18 -14.33 16.17
N LEU A 275 -0.35 -13.10 16.19
CA LEU A 275 -0.87 -12.47 17.41
C LEU A 275 -2.33 -12.84 17.71
N VAL A 276 -3.19 -12.93 16.69
CA VAL A 276 -4.67 -13.08 16.89
C VAL A 276 -5.26 -14.27 16.18
N GLY A 277 -4.44 -15.11 15.52
CA GLY A 277 -4.89 -16.26 14.75
C GLY A 277 -5.36 -15.90 13.35
N GLY A 278 -5.94 -16.90 12.64
CA GLY A 278 -6.29 -16.82 11.22
C GLY A 278 -7.68 -16.27 10.91
N ASP A 279 -8.48 -15.83 11.90
CA ASP A 279 -9.83 -15.32 11.63
C ASP A 279 -9.80 -13.95 10.94
N TYR A 280 -10.24 -13.89 9.68
CA TYR A 280 -10.23 -12.69 8.84
C TYR A 280 -11.09 -11.54 9.39
N ARG A 281 -12.07 -11.79 10.22
CA ARG A 281 -12.83 -10.75 10.93
C ARG A 281 -11.97 -9.92 11.88
N LYS A 282 -10.87 -10.51 12.38
CA LYS A 282 -9.89 -9.84 13.23
C LYS A 282 -8.66 -9.43 12.42
N LEU A 283 -8.22 -10.30 11.53
CA LEU A 283 -7.00 -10.16 10.77
C LEU A 283 -7.04 -8.93 9.85
N LEU A 284 -8.15 -8.67 9.14
CA LEU A 284 -8.24 -7.55 8.20
C LEU A 284 -8.13 -6.18 8.88
N PRO A 285 -8.96 -5.83 9.90
CA PRO A 285 -8.87 -4.50 10.50
C PRO A 285 -7.57 -4.28 11.26
N LEU A 286 -7.02 -5.30 11.90
CA LEU A 286 -5.75 -5.20 12.60
C LEU A 286 -4.57 -5.08 11.63
N SER A 287 -4.61 -5.77 10.49
CA SER A 287 -3.61 -5.62 9.43
C SER A 287 -3.64 -4.22 8.84
N ALA A 288 -4.81 -3.64 8.61
CA ALA A 288 -4.92 -2.26 8.14
C ALA A 288 -4.26 -1.27 9.12
N LEU A 289 -4.57 -1.37 10.41
CA LEU A 289 -3.99 -0.49 11.44
C LEU A 289 -2.48 -0.67 11.59
N LEU A 290 -2.01 -1.92 11.67
CA LEU A 290 -0.57 -2.19 11.79
C LEU A 290 0.18 -1.79 10.52
N GLY A 291 -0.41 -1.99 9.34
CA GLY A 291 0.15 -1.54 8.06
C GLY A 291 0.28 -0.03 7.97
N ALA A 292 -0.74 0.70 8.46
CA ALA A 292 -0.69 2.16 8.57
C ALA A 292 0.47 2.61 9.47
N ILE A 293 0.59 2.03 10.67
CA ILE A 293 1.68 2.33 11.61
C ILE A 293 3.04 2.03 10.99
N PHE A 294 3.18 0.84 10.41
CA PHE A 294 4.43 0.40 9.80
C PHE A 294 4.91 1.39 8.72
N LEU A 295 4.02 1.81 7.82
CA LEU A 295 4.43 2.69 6.73
C LEU A 295 4.67 4.13 7.18
N VAL A 296 3.95 4.63 8.18
CA VAL A 296 4.25 5.92 8.83
C VAL A 296 5.65 5.91 9.45
N LEU A 297 6.02 4.83 10.13
CA LEU A 297 7.35 4.67 10.73
C LEU A 297 8.44 4.52 9.66
N ALA A 298 8.19 3.73 8.61
CA ALA A 298 9.12 3.56 7.49
C ALA A 298 9.37 4.89 6.76
N ASP A 299 8.32 5.69 6.50
CA ASP A 299 8.45 7.03 5.92
C ASP A 299 9.25 7.97 6.83
N THR A 300 8.98 7.92 8.13
CA THR A 300 9.71 8.75 9.11
C THR A 300 11.19 8.38 9.14
N ALA A 301 11.52 7.09 9.11
CA ALA A 301 12.90 6.63 9.02
C ALA A 301 13.54 7.05 7.70
N ALA A 302 12.87 6.86 6.56
CA ALA A 302 13.38 7.18 5.23
C ALA A 302 13.86 8.64 5.10
N ARG A 303 13.13 9.59 5.70
CA ARG A 303 13.47 11.03 5.67
C ARG A 303 14.34 11.52 6.83
N SER A 304 14.70 10.63 7.77
CA SER A 304 15.49 11.00 8.96
C SER A 304 16.90 10.40 8.97
N ILE A 305 17.18 9.37 8.14
CA ILE A 305 18.46 8.66 8.14
C ILE A 305 19.56 9.49 7.45
N ILE A 306 19.28 10.14 6.32
CA ILE A 306 20.28 10.90 5.52
C ILE A 306 19.71 12.28 5.15
N PRO A 307 19.44 13.18 6.12
CA PRO A 307 18.89 14.49 5.80
C PRO A 307 19.97 15.32 5.01
N PRO A 308 19.56 16.14 4.02
CA PRO A 308 18.19 16.48 3.63
C PRO A 308 17.54 15.55 2.61
N GLU A 309 18.20 14.49 2.19
CA GLU A 309 17.71 13.59 1.16
C GLU A 309 16.74 12.54 1.72
N ASP A 310 15.70 12.20 0.94
CA ASP A 310 14.75 11.15 1.26
C ASP A 310 15.23 9.82 0.67
N ILE A 311 15.38 8.79 1.50
CA ILE A 311 15.60 7.43 1.02
C ILE A 311 14.30 6.92 0.40
N PRO A 312 14.31 6.24 -0.78
CA PRO A 312 13.11 5.62 -1.34
C PRO A 312 12.49 4.61 -0.38
N ILE A 313 11.21 4.81 -0.05
CA ILE A 313 10.52 3.99 0.96
C ILE A 313 10.40 2.53 0.52
N GLY A 314 10.18 2.29 -0.78
CA GLY A 314 10.10 0.94 -1.33
C GLY A 314 11.40 0.16 -1.18
N ALA A 315 12.57 0.83 -1.30
CA ALA A 315 13.86 0.21 -1.03
C ALA A 315 14.02 -0.13 0.46
N LEU A 316 13.62 0.79 1.36
CA LEU A 316 13.69 0.56 2.81
C LEU A 316 12.75 -0.57 3.25
N THR A 317 11.49 -0.57 2.80
CA THR A 317 10.52 -1.63 3.13
C THR A 317 10.91 -2.97 2.53
N GLY A 318 11.50 -2.98 1.33
CA GLY A 318 12.03 -4.17 0.68
C GLY A 318 13.18 -4.79 1.47
N LEU A 319 14.13 -3.97 1.90
CA LEU A 319 15.28 -4.43 2.69
C LEU A 319 14.84 -4.97 4.06
N VAL A 320 14.09 -4.15 4.83
CA VAL A 320 13.62 -4.53 6.17
C VAL A 320 12.65 -5.71 6.09
N GLY A 321 11.70 -5.66 5.17
CA GLY A 321 10.70 -6.72 4.99
C GLY A 321 11.31 -8.03 4.51
N GLY A 322 12.27 -7.98 3.58
CA GLY A 322 12.99 -9.17 3.10
C GLY A 322 13.79 -9.85 4.21
N ILE A 323 14.55 -9.09 4.99
CA ILE A 323 15.31 -9.62 6.14
C ILE A 323 14.36 -10.20 7.19
N ALA A 324 13.33 -9.44 7.58
CA ALA A 324 12.35 -9.91 8.55
C ALA A 324 11.67 -11.21 8.10
N PHE A 325 11.32 -11.30 6.81
CA PHE A 325 10.70 -12.50 6.24
C PHE A 325 11.61 -13.73 6.28
N VAL A 326 12.91 -13.58 5.97
CA VAL A 326 13.91 -14.66 6.09
C VAL A 326 14.03 -15.15 7.53
N ILE A 327 14.04 -14.23 8.50
CA ILE A 327 14.08 -14.58 9.93
C ILE A 327 12.83 -15.36 10.36
N LEU A 328 11.64 -14.89 9.94
CA LEU A 328 10.37 -15.54 10.24
C LEU A 328 10.27 -16.96 9.65
N MET A 329 10.80 -17.17 8.45
CA MET A 329 10.85 -18.51 7.84
C MET A 329 11.78 -19.47 8.59
N ARG A 330 12.88 -18.97 9.16
CA ARG A 330 13.79 -19.81 9.97
C ARG A 330 13.13 -20.32 11.25
N HIS A 331 12.32 -19.50 11.90
CA HIS A 331 11.66 -19.87 13.17
C HIS A 331 10.62 -21.00 12.99
N LYS A 332 9.91 -21.08 11.86
CA LYS A 332 8.96 -22.16 11.58
C LYS A 332 9.59 -23.54 11.45
N ARG A 333 10.84 -23.67 11.06
CA ARG A 333 11.53 -24.98 10.95
C ARG A 333 11.77 -25.64 12.30
N HIS A 334 11.74 -24.93 13.41
CA HIS A 334 11.97 -25.52 14.75
C HIS A 334 10.68 -26.01 15.43
N THR A 335 9.48 -25.63 14.95
CA THR A 335 8.21 -26.04 15.56
C THR A 335 7.53 -27.22 14.86
N ASP A 336 7.98 -27.60 13.65
CA ASP A 336 7.43 -28.75 12.93
C ASP A 336 8.16 -30.09 13.23
N PHE A 337 9.15 -30.09 14.13
CA PHE A 337 9.91 -31.27 14.57
C PHE A 337 9.91 -31.52 16.09
N SER A 338 8.95 -30.93 16.82
CA SER A 338 8.76 -31.22 18.26
C SER A 338 7.35 -31.69 18.55
#